data_c3d36c24b918382505028706b51d18ca
#
_entry.id   c3d36c24b918382505028706b51d18ca
#
_cell.length_a   1.000
_cell.length_b   1.000
_cell.length_c   1.000
_cell.angle_alpha   90.00
_cell.angle_beta   90.00
_cell.angle_gamma   90.00
#
_symmetry.space_group_name_H-M   'P 1'
#
loop_
_entity.id
_entity.type
_entity.pdbx_description
1 polymer ?
#
loop_
_entity_poly.entity_id
_entity_poly.type
_entity_poly.pdbx_seq_one_letter_code
_entity_poly.pdbx_strand_id
1 'polypeptide(L)' 'MQYSLKELRARKNWTQRETAIRMGISVQTYNAWEKDVSRVAVGKVAKLANLFEVELGEIKIKL' A
#
# COMPACT_ATOMS: atom_id res chain seq x y z
N MET A 1 -11.39 6.51 9.31
CA MET A 1 -11.73 6.26 7.90
C MET A 1 -10.66 5.39 7.25
N GLN A 2 -11.05 4.50 6.37
CA GLN A 2 -10.11 3.59 5.72
C GLN A 2 -9.95 3.90 4.24
N TYR A 3 -8.74 3.69 3.73
CA TYR A 3 -8.40 3.98 2.35
C TYR A 3 -7.77 2.75 1.70
N SER A 4 -8.03 2.55 0.41
CA SER A 4 -7.34 1.52 -0.36
C SER A 4 -5.90 1.96 -0.62
N LEU A 5 -5.02 1.01 -0.94
CA LEU A 5 -3.65 1.36 -1.31
C LEU A 5 -3.63 2.26 -2.54
N LYS A 6 -4.53 2.01 -3.49
CA LYS A 6 -4.62 2.84 -4.69
C LYS A 6 -4.97 4.29 -4.35
N GLU A 7 -5.91 4.48 -3.41
CA GLU A 7 -6.28 5.83 -2.97
C GLU A 7 -5.11 6.54 -2.30
N LEU A 8 -4.38 5.83 -1.44
CA LEU A 8 -3.24 6.41 -0.73
C LEU A 8 -2.12 6.74 -1.71
N ARG A 9 -1.88 5.87 -2.68
CA ARG A 9 -0.89 6.11 -3.72
C ARG A 9 -1.27 7.34 -4.55
N ALA A 10 -2.55 7.47 -4.89
CA ALA A 10 -3.03 8.62 -5.67
C ALA A 10 -2.82 9.93 -4.91
N ARG A 11 -2.97 9.92 -3.58
CA ARG A 11 -2.75 11.11 -2.76
C ARG A 11 -1.30 11.56 -2.79
N LYS A 12 -0.36 10.62 -2.98
CA LYS A 12 1.06 10.93 -3.12
C LYS A 12 1.44 11.24 -4.57
N ASN A 13 0.52 11.03 -5.49
CA ASN A 13 0.76 11.24 -6.91
C ASN A 13 1.86 10.32 -7.45
N TRP A 14 1.92 9.09 -6.92
CA TRP A 14 2.90 8.09 -7.33
C TRP A 14 2.28 7.07 -8.27
N THR A 15 3.11 6.56 -9.19
CA THR A 15 2.73 5.38 -9.98
C THR A 15 2.92 4.12 -9.15
N GLN A 16 2.37 2.99 -9.62
CA GLN A 16 2.61 1.71 -8.96
C GLN A 16 4.10 1.38 -8.92
N ARG A 17 4.81 1.71 -10.00
CA ARG A 17 6.25 1.47 -10.09
C ARG A 17 7.00 2.27 -9.04
N GLU A 18 6.67 3.55 -8.89
CA GLU A 18 7.32 4.40 -7.90
C GLU A 18 7.09 3.88 -6.49
N THR A 19 5.87 3.46 -6.20
CA THR A 19 5.54 2.91 -4.89
C THR A 19 6.28 1.60 -4.63
N ALA A 20 6.35 0.73 -5.64
CA ALA A 20 7.09 -0.52 -5.53
C ALA A 20 8.56 -0.28 -5.24
N ILE A 21 9.17 0.68 -5.91
CA ILE A 21 10.57 1.04 -5.68
C ILE A 21 10.76 1.51 -4.24
N ARG A 22 9.88 2.35 -3.73
CA ARG A 22 9.95 2.85 -2.35
C ARG A 22 9.77 1.74 -1.33
N MET A 23 9.01 0.71 -1.67
CA MET A 23 8.82 -0.45 -0.81
C MET A 23 9.94 -1.49 -0.94
N GLY A 24 10.76 -1.39 -2.00
CA GLY A 24 11.81 -2.36 -2.25
C GLY A 24 11.27 -3.69 -2.79
N ILE A 25 10.19 -3.64 -3.55
CA ILE A 25 9.55 -4.84 -4.13
C ILE A 25 9.34 -4.64 -5.62
N SER A 26 8.98 -5.71 -6.32
CA SER A 26 8.67 -5.63 -7.74
C SER A 26 7.30 -4.96 -7.95
N VAL A 27 7.10 -4.37 -9.12
CA VAL A 27 5.83 -3.75 -9.45
C VAL A 27 4.72 -4.80 -9.53
N GLN A 28 5.04 -6.03 -9.93
CA GLN A 28 4.07 -7.12 -9.97
C GLN A 28 3.56 -7.44 -8.56
N THR A 29 4.47 -7.51 -7.60
CA THR A 29 4.11 -7.77 -6.21
C THR A 29 3.24 -6.63 -5.67
N TYR A 30 3.63 -5.39 -5.91
CA TYR A 30 2.82 -4.27 -5.44
C TYR A 30 1.44 -4.26 -6.10
N ASN A 31 1.37 -4.55 -7.39
CA ASN A 31 0.09 -4.63 -8.11
C ASN A 31 -0.84 -5.65 -7.45
N ALA A 32 -0.29 -6.82 -7.09
CA ALA A 32 -1.06 -7.85 -6.39
C ALA A 32 -1.56 -7.34 -5.03
N TRP A 33 -0.74 -6.56 -4.34
CA TRP A 33 -1.13 -5.98 -3.06
C TRP A 33 -2.32 -5.02 -3.20
N GLU A 34 -2.37 -4.24 -4.27
CA GLU A 34 -3.51 -3.36 -4.49
C GLU A 34 -4.79 -4.14 -4.75
N LYS A 35 -4.67 -5.33 -5.31
CA LYS A 35 -5.83 -6.19 -5.56
C LYS A 35 -6.33 -6.88 -4.30
N ASP A 36 -5.42 -7.25 -3.41
CA ASP A 36 -5.78 -8.01 -2.20
C ASP A 36 -4.78 -7.72 -1.08
N VAL A 37 -5.07 -6.70 -0.29
CA VAL A 37 -4.20 -6.28 0.82
C VAL A 37 -4.17 -7.33 1.93
N SER A 38 -5.19 -8.19 2.03
CA SER A 38 -5.24 -9.20 3.07
C SER A 38 -4.09 -10.20 3.00
N ARG A 39 -3.43 -10.29 1.84
CA ARG A 39 -2.28 -11.17 1.64
C ARG A 39 -0.96 -10.54 2.07
N VAL A 40 -0.97 -9.27 2.39
CA VAL A 40 0.26 -8.57 2.77
C VAL A 40 0.57 -8.86 4.24
N ALA A 41 1.81 -9.24 4.53
CA ALA A 41 2.22 -9.49 5.92
C ALA A 41 2.06 -8.21 6.73
N VAL A 42 1.71 -8.37 8.01
CA VAL A 42 1.46 -7.23 8.92
C VAL A 42 2.63 -6.25 8.93
N GLY A 43 3.86 -6.75 8.97
CA GLY A 43 5.04 -5.88 8.95
C GLY A 43 5.13 -5.04 7.69
N LYS A 44 4.70 -5.59 6.55
CA LYS A 44 4.70 -4.85 5.29
C LYS A 44 3.57 -3.84 5.24
N VAL A 45 2.42 -4.17 5.83
CA VAL A 45 1.31 -3.21 5.95
C VAL A 45 1.73 -2.02 6.79
N ALA A 46 2.45 -2.28 7.89
CA ALA A 46 2.97 -1.21 8.75
C ALA A 46 3.94 -0.32 7.97
N LYS A 47 4.78 -0.92 7.14
CA LYS A 47 5.72 -0.17 6.30
C LYS A 47 4.96 0.69 5.27
N LEU A 48 3.90 0.16 4.69
CA LEU A 48 3.04 0.92 3.78
C LEU A 48 2.39 2.11 4.49
N ALA A 49 1.87 1.88 5.69
CA ALA A 49 1.26 2.96 6.46
C ALA A 49 2.26 4.08 6.71
N ASN A 50 3.48 3.71 7.10
CA ASN A 50 4.54 4.68 7.33
C ASN A 50 4.89 5.44 6.05
N LEU A 51 5.00 4.72 4.94
CA LEU A 51 5.32 5.30 3.64
C LEU A 51 4.25 6.30 3.20
N PHE A 52 2.98 5.94 3.38
CA PHE A 52 1.86 6.80 3.02
C PHE A 52 1.50 7.83 4.09
N GLU A 53 2.20 7.80 5.22
CA GLU A 53 1.99 8.76 6.32
C GLU A 53 0.58 8.68 6.88
N VAL A 54 0.10 7.47 7.10
CA VAL A 54 -1.22 7.22 7.71
C VAL A 54 -1.08 6.23 8.84
N GLU A 55 -2.10 6.14 9.67
CA GLU A 55 -2.18 5.14 10.73
C GLU A 55 -2.45 3.77 10.11
N LEU A 56 -1.95 2.72 10.75
CA LEU A 56 -2.15 1.35 10.28
C LEU A 56 -3.64 1.05 10.06
N GLY A 57 -4.48 1.48 10.99
CA GLY A 57 -5.92 1.24 10.90
C GLY A 57 -6.62 2.00 9.78
N GLU A 58 -5.93 2.93 9.13
CA GLU A 58 -6.50 3.66 8.01
C GLU A 58 -6.32 2.94 6.68
N ILE A 59 -5.56 1.87 6.66
CA ILE A 59 -5.42 1.05 5.45
C ILE A 59 -6.55 0.03 5.41
N LYS A 60 -7.32 0.09 4.33
CA LYS A 60 -8.42 -0.83 4.13
C LYS A 60 -7.86 -2.19 3.72
N ILE A 61 -8.01 -3.19 4.60
CA ILE A 61 -7.46 -4.52 4.36
C ILE A 61 -8.53 -5.42 3.74
N LYS A 62 -9.78 -5.22 4.13
CA LYS A 62 -10.88 -6.05 3.66
C LYS A 62 -11.75 -5.28 2.70
N LEU A 63 -12.14 -5.93 1.62
CA LEU A 63 -13.02 -5.33 0.61
C LEU A 63 -14.47 -5.26 1.06
#